data_f663b556e7ffe7021e485ec7fd30894a
#
_entry.id   f663b556e7ffe7021e485ec7fd30894a
#
_cell.length_a   1.000
_cell.length_b   1.000
_cell.length_c   1.000
_cell.angle_alpha   90.00
_cell.angle_beta   90.00
_cell.angle_gamma   90.00
#
_symmetry.space_group_name_H-M   'P 1'
#
loop_
_entity.id
_entity.type
_entity.pdbx_description
1 polymer ?
#
loop_
_entity_poly.entity_id
_entity_poly.type
_entity_poly.pdbx_seq_one_letter_code
_entity_poly.pdbx_strand_id
1 'polypeptide(L)'
;MQRSYKRWTKEEIVKIISDSPWAQVREVEANTTEGGFNPMVTVRLRSAVPIRQALVRLKQIEVGYDKMDAQQRAAFDEKTKGVLDCPACLENYVVTISPPISNRRVSNGVYGLKSATLKLLQGKVYLINDKGEKRELVHFVAPKSDDDEATFFFMRKDGQGNPFLTNKNEKFTFVFDADNIPIIGGLVTTERRVVTDGTTASIDSDTINVNQSGRTVPRQVVFDVKRLLIDELVEF
;
A
#
# COMPACT_ATOMS: atom_id res chain seq x y z
N MET A 1 -28.34 -4.84 5.85
CA MET A 1 -28.04 -3.40 6.09
C MET A 1 -26.58 -3.26 6.47
N GLN A 2 -25.74 -2.73 5.59
CA GLN A 2 -24.33 -2.48 5.93
C GLN A 2 -24.23 -1.38 6.98
N ARG A 3 -23.40 -1.62 8.00
CA ARG A 3 -23.11 -0.63 9.05
C ARG A 3 -22.30 0.52 8.42
N SER A 4 -22.71 1.77 8.66
CA SER A 4 -22.00 2.95 8.18
C SER A 4 -20.53 2.93 8.63
N TYR A 5 -19.60 3.23 7.72
CA TYR A 5 -18.16 3.28 8.00
C TYR A 5 -17.81 4.26 9.13
N LYS A 6 -18.63 5.29 9.36
CA LYS A 6 -18.46 6.25 10.47
C LYS A 6 -18.57 5.59 11.86
N ARG A 7 -19.05 4.35 11.93
CA ARG A 7 -19.18 3.56 13.17
C ARG A 7 -18.14 2.44 13.28
N TRP A 8 -17.20 2.33 12.34
CA TRP A 8 -16.16 1.32 12.42
C TRP A 8 -15.20 1.62 13.55
N THR A 9 -14.79 0.57 14.28
CA THR A 9 -13.78 0.65 15.33
C THR A 9 -12.38 0.70 14.71
N LYS A 10 -11.38 1.04 15.52
CA LYS A 10 -9.99 1.07 15.06
C LYS A 10 -9.51 -0.31 14.61
N GLU A 11 -9.94 -1.36 15.31
CA GLU A 11 -9.59 -2.76 14.98
C GLU A 11 -10.22 -3.19 13.64
N GLU A 12 -11.49 -2.87 13.42
CA GLU A 12 -12.17 -3.13 12.14
C GLU A 12 -11.48 -2.39 10.98
N ILE A 13 -11.12 -1.14 11.19
CA ILE A 13 -10.41 -0.32 10.20
C ILE A 13 -9.05 -0.94 9.88
N VAL A 14 -8.24 -1.26 10.90
CA VAL A 14 -6.92 -1.87 10.71
C VAL A 14 -7.05 -3.16 9.91
N LYS A 15 -8.04 -4.00 10.22
CA LYS A 15 -8.30 -5.21 9.46
C LYS A 15 -8.63 -4.92 7.99
N ILE A 16 -9.51 -3.95 7.73
CA ILE A 16 -9.89 -3.58 6.35
C ILE A 16 -8.67 -3.12 5.53
N ILE A 17 -7.79 -2.28 6.11
CA ILE A 17 -6.67 -1.69 5.39
C ILE A 17 -5.38 -2.52 5.42
N SER A 18 -5.36 -3.68 6.07
CA SER A 18 -4.17 -4.56 6.12
C SER A 18 -4.45 -6.03 5.82
N ASP A 19 -5.62 -6.55 6.17
CA ASP A 19 -5.98 -7.97 6.00
C ASP A 19 -7.44 -8.11 5.58
N SER A 20 -7.70 -7.84 4.33
CA SER A 20 -9.04 -7.88 3.72
C SER A 20 -8.94 -8.29 2.26
N PRO A 21 -10.07 -8.52 1.56
CA PRO A 21 -10.04 -8.74 0.12
C PRO A 21 -9.35 -7.63 -0.68
N TRP A 22 -9.36 -6.40 -0.17
CA TRP A 22 -8.78 -5.21 -0.81
C TRP A 22 -7.38 -4.83 -0.33
N ALA A 23 -6.86 -5.51 0.70
CA ALA A 23 -5.57 -5.20 1.31
C ALA A 23 -4.87 -6.46 1.82
N GLN A 24 -3.59 -6.60 1.53
CA GLN A 24 -2.79 -7.76 1.92
C GLN A 24 -1.42 -7.31 2.40
N VAL A 25 -1.01 -7.84 3.57
CA VAL A 25 0.36 -7.68 4.05
C VAL A 25 1.25 -8.74 3.39
N ARG A 26 2.43 -8.35 2.94
CA ARG A 26 3.40 -9.20 2.26
C ARG A 26 4.80 -8.96 2.79
N GLU A 27 5.58 -10.02 2.85
CA GLU A 27 7.03 -9.92 3.04
C GLU A 27 7.71 -9.39 1.77
N VAL A 28 8.74 -8.61 1.97
CA VAL A 28 9.69 -8.22 0.93
C VAL A 28 10.97 -9.00 1.20
N GLU A 29 11.37 -9.89 0.29
CA GLU A 29 12.63 -10.59 0.42
C GLU A 29 13.79 -9.58 0.38
N ALA A 30 14.52 -9.47 1.48
CA ALA A 30 15.78 -8.77 1.53
C ALA A 30 16.89 -9.83 1.48
N ASN A 31 17.88 -9.66 0.59
CA ASN A 31 19.09 -10.47 0.62
C ASN A 31 19.92 -10.09 1.86
N THR A 32 19.55 -10.63 3.00
CA THR A 32 20.33 -10.51 4.22
C THR A 32 21.17 -11.76 4.35
N THR A 33 22.47 -11.59 4.33
CA THR A 33 23.48 -12.65 4.47
C THR A 33 23.52 -13.19 5.87
N GLU A 34 22.66 -13.47 6.63
CA GLU A 34 22.60 -14.12 7.95
C GLU A 34 21.48 -13.55 8.83
N GLY A 35 20.44 -14.34 9.00
CA GLY A 35 19.42 -14.15 10.05
C GLY A 35 18.61 -12.85 9.95
N GLY A 36 18.56 -12.26 8.74
CA GLY A 36 17.96 -10.97 8.53
C GLY A 36 16.44 -11.00 8.54
N PHE A 37 15.88 -9.95 9.06
CA PHE A 37 14.46 -9.69 9.10
C PHE A 37 13.94 -9.28 7.72
N ASN A 38 12.93 -9.99 7.22
CA ASN A 38 12.24 -9.61 6.00
C ASN A 38 11.23 -8.49 6.31
N PRO A 39 11.42 -7.30 5.74
CA PRO A 39 10.48 -6.21 5.95
C PRO A 39 9.14 -6.52 5.32
N MET A 40 8.08 -6.00 5.93
CA MET A 40 6.70 -6.18 5.48
C MET A 40 6.21 -4.93 4.77
N VAL A 41 5.38 -5.11 3.76
CA VAL A 41 4.62 -4.04 3.12
C VAL A 41 3.14 -4.40 3.06
N THR A 42 2.29 -3.40 2.95
CA THR A 42 0.87 -3.59 2.68
C THR A 42 0.56 -3.15 1.27
N VAL A 43 0.01 -4.05 0.47
CA VAL A 43 -0.50 -3.77 -0.87
C VAL A 43 -2.01 -3.60 -0.79
N ARG A 44 -2.53 -2.47 -1.28
CA ARG A 44 -3.96 -2.13 -1.21
C ARG A 44 -4.53 -1.77 -2.57
N LEU A 45 -5.74 -2.23 -2.83
CA LEU A 45 -6.57 -1.70 -3.90
C LEU A 45 -7.21 -0.39 -3.43
N ARG A 46 -6.47 0.72 -3.56
CA ARG A 46 -6.84 2.05 -3.06
C ARG A 46 -8.12 2.58 -3.70
N SER A 47 -8.42 2.18 -4.93
CA SER A 47 -9.67 2.53 -5.62
C SER A 47 -10.92 1.90 -5.00
N ALA A 48 -10.78 0.86 -4.17
CA ALA A 48 -11.92 0.24 -3.49
C ALA A 48 -12.55 1.18 -2.45
N VAL A 49 -13.87 1.31 -2.49
CA VAL A 49 -14.63 2.16 -1.56
C VAL A 49 -14.36 1.81 -0.09
N PRO A 50 -14.33 0.52 0.33
CA PRO A 50 -14.05 0.18 1.72
C PRO A 50 -12.67 0.66 2.20
N ILE A 51 -11.66 0.62 1.35
CA ILE A 51 -10.31 1.14 1.69
C ILE A 51 -10.36 2.64 1.90
N ARG A 52 -10.99 3.40 1.00
CA ARG A 52 -11.11 4.86 1.11
C ARG A 52 -11.88 5.28 2.37
N GLN A 53 -13.00 4.62 2.63
CA GLN A 53 -13.80 4.83 3.84
C GLN A 53 -13.02 4.53 5.11
N ALA A 54 -12.28 3.40 5.15
CA ALA A 54 -11.48 3.01 6.29
C ALA A 54 -10.35 4.01 6.58
N LEU A 55 -9.67 4.51 5.55
CA LEU A 55 -8.62 5.51 5.70
C LEU A 55 -9.16 6.85 6.21
N VAL A 56 -10.32 7.30 5.71
CA VAL A 56 -10.97 8.50 6.23
C VAL A 56 -11.42 8.31 7.68
N ARG A 57 -12.01 7.14 8.01
CA ARG A 57 -12.42 6.85 9.38
C ARG A 57 -11.23 6.77 10.35
N LEU A 58 -10.13 6.16 9.92
CA LEU A 58 -8.90 6.16 10.72
C LEU A 58 -8.47 7.58 11.05
N LYS A 59 -8.46 8.46 10.05
CA LYS A 59 -8.11 9.87 10.25
C LYS A 59 -9.10 10.61 11.15
N GLN A 60 -10.39 10.31 11.04
CA GLN A 60 -11.42 10.84 11.94
C GLN A 60 -11.13 10.48 13.41
N ILE A 61 -10.76 9.22 13.67
CA ILE A 61 -10.42 8.76 15.03
C ILE A 61 -9.18 9.46 15.54
N GLU A 62 -8.12 9.57 14.71
CA GLU A 62 -6.86 10.22 15.08
C GLU A 62 -7.03 11.68 15.48
N VAL A 63 -7.91 12.41 14.79
CA VAL A 63 -8.15 13.83 15.07
C VAL A 63 -9.28 14.10 16.08
N GLY A 64 -9.92 13.05 16.59
CA GLY A 64 -11.03 13.19 17.55
C GLY A 64 -12.33 13.74 16.93
N TYR A 65 -12.61 13.42 15.66
CA TYR A 65 -13.74 13.90 14.88
C TYR A 65 -15.09 13.80 15.64
N ASP A 66 -15.29 12.73 16.40
CA ASP A 66 -16.54 12.48 17.13
C ASP A 66 -16.78 13.53 18.25
N LYS A 67 -15.72 14.24 18.69
CA LYS A 67 -15.76 15.31 19.69
C LYS A 67 -15.81 16.72 19.10
N MET A 68 -15.68 16.86 17.77
CA MET A 68 -15.68 18.14 17.06
C MET A 68 -17.08 18.75 17.05
N ASP A 69 -17.14 20.08 16.98
CA ASP A 69 -18.38 20.80 16.68
C ASP A 69 -18.79 20.65 15.19
N ALA A 70 -19.94 21.20 14.83
CA ALA A 70 -20.49 21.09 13.48
C ALA A 70 -19.61 21.75 12.41
N GLN A 71 -19.00 22.90 12.73
CA GLN A 71 -18.15 23.64 11.81
C GLN A 71 -16.83 22.90 11.56
N GLN A 72 -16.21 22.38 12.61
CA GLN A 72 -14.98 21.58 12.52
C GLN A 72 -15.20 20.30 11.72
N ARG A 73 -16.35 19.60 11.94
CA ARG A 73 -16.71 18.41 11.15
C ARG A 73 -16.89 18.73 9.68
N ALA A 74 -17.62 19.82 9.36
CA ALA A 74 -17.84 20.24 7.97
C ALA A 74 -16.51 20.55 7.27
N ALA A 75 -15.59 21.24 7.94
CA ALA A 75 -14.26 21.54 7.40
C ALA A 75 -13.42 20.26 7.19
N PHE A 76 -13.50 19.29 8.10
CA PHE A 76 -12.85 17.99 7.94
C PHE A 76 -13.45 17.19 6.78
N ASP A 77 -14.79 17.11 6.69
CA ASP A 77 -15.50 16.37 5.65
C ASP A 77 -15.16 16.94 4.27
N GLU A 78 -15.13 18.26 4.11
CA GLU A 78 -14.73 18.90 2.86
C GLU A 78 -13.28 18.58 2.48
N LYS A 79 -12.37 18.62 3.46
CA LYS A 79 -10.95 18.26 3.24
C LYS A 79 -10.75 16.81 2.83
N THR A 80 -11.59 15.89 3.31
CA THR A 80 -11.47 14.45 3.03
C THR A 80 -12.37 13.97 1.90
N LYS A 81 -13.26 14.83 1.39
CA LYS A 81 -14.17 14.52 0.29
C LYS A 81 -13.46 13.95 -0.93
N GLY A 82 -12.34 14.55 -1.35
CA GLY A 82 -11.54 14.07 -2.49
C GLY A 82 -10.99 12.65 -2.30
N VAL A 83 -10.79 12.21 -1.06
CA VAL A 83 -10.38 10.82 -0.78
C VAL A 83 -11.56 9.86 -0.97
N LEU A 84 -12.75 10.24 -0.53
CA LEU A 84 -13.98 9.43 -0.67
C LEU A 84 -14.44 9.37 -2.12
N ASP A 85 -14.54 10.51 -2.78
CA ASP A 85 -15.00 10.62 -4.17
C ASP A 85 -13.99 10.02 -5.16
N CYS A 86 -12.70 10.20 -4.89
CA CYS A 86 -11.58 9.71 -5.69
C CYS A 86 -11.82 9.81 -7.21
N PRO A 87 -11.82 11.01 -7.82
CA PRO A 87 -12.08 11.14 -9.26
C PRO A 87 -11.16 10.27 -10.12
N ALA A 88 -9.89 10.13 -9.74
CA ALA A 88 -8.94 9.24 -10.41
C ALA A 88 -9.34 7.76 -10.35
N CYS A 89 -10.08 7.35 -9.32
CA CYS A 89 -10.56 5.97 -9.18
C CYS A 89 -11.72 5.63 -10.14
N LEU A 90 -12.38 6.62 -10.70
CA LEU A 90 -13.45 6.40 -11.69
C LEU A 90 -12.89 5.82 -12.99
N GLU A 91 -11.69 6.26 -13.36
CA GLU A 91 -11.04 5.86 -14.61
C GLU A 91 -9.92 4.83 -14.40
N ASN A 92 -9.42 4.71 -13.17
CA ASN A 92 -8.28 3.86 -12.87
C ASN A 92 -8.55 2.87 -11.73
N TYR A 93 -7.95 1.68 -11.82
CA TYR A 93 -7.60 0.91 -10.65
C TYR A 93 -6.38 1.56 -10.03
N VAL A 94 -6.46 1.86 -8.74
CA VAL A 94 -5.37 2.47 -7.99
C VAL A 94 -4.88 1.47 -6.96
N VAL A 95 -3.63 1.03 -7.13
CA VAL A 95 -2.96 0.14 -6.17
C VAL A 95 -1.92 0.95 -5.42
N THR A 96 -1.79 0.73 -4.12
CA THR A 96 -0.74 1.35 -3.30
C THR A 96 0.10 0.30 -2.60
N ILE A 97 1.39 0.60 -2.44
CA ILE A 97 2.30 -0.11 -1.55
C ILE A 97 2.68 0.85 -0.43
N SER A 98 2.53 0.43 0.81
CA SER A 98 2.81 1.25 1.98
C SER A 98 3.46 0.43 3.11
N PRO A 99 4.08 1.08 4.10
CA PRO A 99 4.47 0.42 5.33
C PRO A 99 3.27 -0.22 6.03
N PRO A 100 3.45 -1.33 6.78
CA PRO A 100 2.37 -1.92 7.56
C PRO A 100 2.01 -1.00 8.73
N ILE A 101 0.72 -0.86 8.99
CA ILE A 101 0.21 0.03 10.05
C ILE A 101 0.57 -0.47 11.45
N SER A 102 0.62 -1.78 11.63
CA SER A 102 0.84 -2.42 12.93
C SER A 102 2.30 -2.44 13.40
N ASN A 103 3.26 -2.14 12.53
CA ASN A 103 4.68 -2.35 12.84
C ASN A 103 5.60 -1.29 12.23
N ARG A 104 5.28 -0.01 12.44
CA ARG A 104 6.06 1.13 11.92
C ARG A 104 7.53 1.14 12.35
N ARG A 105 7.86 0.48 13.46
CA ARG A 105 9.24 0.43 13.99
C ARG A 105 10.18 -0.50 13.23
N VAL A 106 9.63 -1.39 12.40
CA VAL A 106 10.39 -2.46 11.75
C VAL A 106 10.41 -2.32 10.23
N SER A 107 9.69 -1.36 9.68
CA SER A 107 9.67 -1.12 8.24
C SER A 107 10.40 0.19 7.93
N ASN A 108 11.43 0.10 7.10
CA ASN A 108 12.08 1.29 6.52
C ASN A 108 11.20 1.96 5.45
N GLY A 109 9.89 1.71 5.50
CA GLY A 109 8.93 2.22 4.56
C GLY A 109 9.16 1.71 3.14
N VAL A 110 8.40 2.25 2.22
CA VAL A 110 8.54 1.99 0.77
C VAL A 110 9.39 3.06 0.09
N TYR A 111 10.21 3.75 0.86
CA TYR A 111 11.01 4.88 0.41
C TYR A 111 12.07 4.51 -0.64
N GLY A 112 12.38 3.22 -0.80
CA GLY A 112 13.18 2.73 -1.91
C GLY A 112 12.59 3.11 -3.29
N LEU A 113 11.27 3.31 -3.35
CA LEU A 113 10.57 3.73 -4.57
C LEU A 113 10.61 5.25 -4.83
N LYS A 114 11.22 6.06 -3.95
CA LYS A 114 11.24 7.53 -4.10
C LYS A 114 11.89 8.02 -5.38
N SER A 115 12.88 7.28 -5.86
CA SER A 115 13.62 7.61 -7.10
C SER A 115 13.07 6.87 -8.32
N ALA A 116 12.07 6.00 -8.14
CA ALA A 116 11.42 5.33 -9.26
C ALA A 116 10.61 6.32 -10.09
N THR A 117 10.61 6.12 -11.39
CA THR A 117 9.83 6.91 -12.32
C THR A 117 8.89 6.03 -13.13
N LEU A 118 7.83 6.61 -13.69
CA LEU A 118 6.93 5.87 -14.57
C LEU A 118 7.71 5.12 -15.65
N LYS A 119 8.69 5.76 -16.30
CA LYS A 119 9.50 5.16 -17.37
C LYS A 119 10.27 3.93 -16.91
N LEU A 120 10.78 3.92 -15.69
CA LEU A 120 11.52 2.78 -15.13
C LEU A 120 10.58 1.60 -14.79
N LEU A 121 9.33 1.89 -14.48
CA LEU A 121 8.32 0.92 -14.04
C LEU A 121 7.46 0.38 -15.19
N GLN A 122 7.36 1.09 -16.31
CA GLN A 122 6.58 0.66 -17.47
C GLN A 122 7.04 -0.71 -17.99
N GLY A 123 6.09 -1.55 -18.36
CA GLY A 123 6.32 -2.93 -18.79
C GLY A 123 6.70 -3.91 -17.68
N LYS A 124 7.09 -3.40 -16.49
CA LYS A 124 7.50 -4.20 -15.32
C LYS A 124 6.44 -4.23 -14.23
N VAL A 125 5.60 -3.19 -14.16
CA VAL A 125 4.51 -3.08 -13.21
C VAL A 125 3.20 -3.00 -13.98
N TYR A 126 2.32 -3.96 -13.76
CA TYR A 126 1.06 -4.06 -14.50
C TYR A 126 0.01 -4.85 -13.72
N LEU A 127 -1.24 -4.77 -14.15
CA LEU A 127 -2.30 -5.69 -13.75
C LEU A 127 -2.49 -6.75 -14.83
N ILE A 128 -2.81 -7.98 -14.42
CA ILE A 128 -3.21 -9.06 -15.34
C ILE A 128 -4.44 -9.77 -14.75
N ASN A 129 -5.47 -9.99 -15.57
CA ASN A 129 -6.65 -10.72 -15.14
C ASN A 129 -6.54 -12.22 -15.48
N ASP A 130 -7.52 -13.00 -15.04
CA ASP A 130 -7.60 -14.45 -15.26
C ASP A 130 -7.76 -14.87 -16.72
N LYS A 131 -8.05 -13.93 -17.62
CA LYS A 131 -8.09 -14.15 -19.08
C LYS A 131 -6.77 -13.80 -19.78
N GLY A 132 -5.75 -13.39 -19.02
CA GLY A 132 -4.45 -12.99 -19.56
C GLY A 132 -4.40 -11.57 -20.13
N GLU A 133 -5.47 -10.79 -19.98
CA GLU A 133 -5.46 -9.38 -20.39
C GLU A 133 -4.62 -8.57 -19.42
N LYS A 134 -3.79 -7.66 -19.96
CA LYS A 134 -2.94 -6.78 -19.18
C LYS A 134 -3.45 -5.34 -19.18
N ARG A 135 -3.19 -4.64 -18.08
CA ARG A 135 -3.26 -3.17 -18.00
C ARG A 135 -1.93 -2.64 -17.54
N GLU A 136 -1.30 -1.88 -18.42
CA GLU A 136 -0.03 -1.25 -18.16
C GLU A 136 -0.16 -0.09 -17.18
N LEU A 137 0.92 0.18 -16.47
CA LEU A 137 1.03 1.34 -15.58
C LEU A 137 0.96 2.63 -16.41
N VAL A 138 -0.02 3.49 -16.11
CA VAL A 138 -0.21 4.77 -16.85
C VAL A 138 0.24 5.98 -16.05
N HIS A 139 0.25 5.89 -14.72
CA HIS A 139 0.75 6.95 -13.84
C HIS A 139 1.31 6.36 -12.55
N PHE A 140 2.30 7.02 -11.98
CA PHE A 140 2.97 6.61 -10.75
C PHE A 140 3.26 7.84 -9.88
N VAL A 141 2.95 7.73 -8.60
CA VAL A 141 3.32 8.73 -7.59
C VAL A 141 4.28 8.06 -6.61
N ALA A 142 5.51 8.57 -6.59
CA ALA A 142 6.54 8.10 -5.67
C ALA A 142 6.25 8.55 -4.23
N PRO A 143 6.64 7.76 -3.21
CA PRO A 143 6.55 8.18 -1.81
C PRO A 143 7.51 9.36 -1.56
N LYS A 144 7.09 10.31 -0.73
CA LYS A 144 7.88 11.50 -0.35
C LYS A 144 8.61 11.34 0.98
N SER A 145 8.15 10.41 1.80
CA SER A 145 8.72 10.09 3.12
C SER A 145 8.60 8.60 3.41
N ASP A 146 9.23 8.14 4.48
CA ASP A 146 9.21 6.72 4.91
C ASP A 146 7.80 6.23 5.31
N ASP A 147 6.94 7.13 5.75
CA ASP A 147 5.55 6.83 6.12
C ASP A 147 4.56 6.94 4.96
N ASP A 148 5.04 7.37 3.79
CA ASP A 148 4.22 7.61 2.63
C ASP A 148 4.00 6.34 1.81
N GLU A 149 3.00 6.34 0.93
CA GLU A 149 2.70 5.22 0.05
C GLU A 149 3.16 5.50 -1.39
N ALA A 150 3.61 4.46 -2.08
CA ALA A 150 3.81 4.47 -3.52
C ALA A 150 2.47 4.15 -4.19
N THR A 151 2.07 4.95 -5.19
CA THR A 151 0.74 4.83 -5.81
C THR A 151 0.85 4.56 -7.31
N PHE A 152 0.15 3.53 -7.76
CA PHE A 152 0.18 3.00 -9.12
C PHE A 152 -1.21 3.08 -9.74
N PHE A 153 -1.31 3.59 -10.98
CA PHE A 153 -2.58 3.81 -11.68
C PHE A 153 -2.64 2.98 -12.96
N PHE A 154 -3.76 2.29 -13.16
CA PHE A 154 -4.02 1.42 -14.31
C PHE A 154 -5.41 1.69 -14.86
N MET A 155 -5.53 1.95 -16.17
CA MET A 155 -6.81 2.25 -16.79
C MET A 155 -7.83 1.14 -16.59
N ARG A 156 -9.07 1.49 -16.19
CA ARG A 156 -10.19 0.53 -16.09
C ARG A 156 -10.65 -0.01 -17.44
N LYS A 157 -10.56 0.82 -18.46
CA LYS A 157 -10.95 0.50 -19.83
C LYS A 157 -9.75 0.62 -20.75
N ASP A 158 -9.75 -0.16 -21.83
CA ASP A 158 -8.78 0.01 -22.91
C ASP A 158 -9.15 1.20 -23.82
N GLY A 159 -8.32 1.45 -24.85
CA GLY A 159 -8.58 2.51 -25.82
C GLY A 159 -9.85 2.33 -26.66
N GLN A 160 -10.49 1.15 -26.59
CA GLN A 160 -11.75 0.83 -27.25
C GLN A 160 -12.94 0.89 -26.29
N GLY A 161 -12.70 1.20 -25.02
CA GLY A 161 -13.74 1.30 -23.99
C GLY A 161 -14.09 -0.05 -23.30
N ASN A 162 -13.39 -1.15 -23.61
CA ASN A 162 -13.63 -2.44 -22.98
C ASN A 162 -13.11 -2.43 -21.52
N PRO A 163 -13.92 -2.89 -20.54
CA PRO A 163 -13.50 -2.96 -19.17
C PRO A 163 -12.49 -4.11 -18.96
N PHE A 164 -11.48 -3.86 -18.09
CA PHE A 164 -10.51 -4.89 -17.71
C PHE A 164 -11.11 -5.98 -16.81
N LEU A 165 -11.95 -5.56 -15.85
CA LEU A 165 -12.64 -6.46 -14.94
C LEU A 165 -14.15 -6.36 -15.13
N THR A 166 -14.79 -7.51 -15.09
CA THR A 166 -16.23 -7.70 -15.08
C THR A 166 -16.60 -8.69 -13.98
N ASN A 167 -17.87 -8.87 -13.70
CA ASN A 167 -18.35 -9.90 -12.76
C ASN A 167 -18.06 -11.35 -13.21
N LYS A 168 -17.58 -11.53 -14.45
CA LYS A 168 -17.16 -12.83 -15.00
C LYS A 168 -15.71 -13.18 -14.70
N ASN A 169 -14.92 -12.22 -14.22
CA ASN A 169 -13.56 -12.48 -13.81
C ASN A 169 -13.53 -13.10 -12.41
N GLU A 170 -12.62 -14.05 -12.19
CA GLU A 170 -12.44 -14.68 -10.88
C GLU A 170 -11.39 -13.95 -10.04
N LYS A 171 -10.31 -13.51 -10.69
CA LYS A 171 -9.18 -12.86 -10.04
C LYS A 171 -8.47 -11.89 -10.97
N PHE A 172 -7.70 -11.00 -10.39
CA PHE A 172 -6.65 -10.28 -11.07
C PHE A 172 -5.41 -10.20 -10.19
N THR A 173 -4.28 -9.95 -10.81
CA THR A 173 -2.98 -9.93 -10.14
C THR A 173 -2.31 -8.59 -10.39
N PHE A 174 -1.87 -7.95 -9.33
CA PHE A 174 -0.90 -6.86 -9.40
C PHE A 174 0.49 -7.49 -9.48
N VAL A 175 1.22 -7.18 -10.52
CA VAL A 175 2.58 -7.68 -10.79
C VAL A 175 3.55 -6.52 -10.63
N PHE A 176 4.60 -6.74 -9.86
CA PHE A 176 5.73 -5.84 -9.70
C PHE A 176 7.02 -6.60 -10.05
N ASP A 177 7.43 -6.55 -11.30
CA ASP A 177 8.59 -7.27 -11.85
C ASP A 177 9.75 -6.33 -12.16
N ALA A 178 10.08 -5.48 -11.20
CA ALA A 178 11.14 -4.50 -11.31
C ALA A 178 12.32 -4.86 -10.39
N ASP A 179 13.03 -5.95 -10.72
CA ASP A 179 14.10 -6.54 -9.90
C ASP A 179 15.21 -5.55 -9.49
N ASN A 180 15.43 -4.51 -10.29
CA ASN A 180 16.47 -3.52 -10.04
C ASN A 180 15.97 -2.28 -9.27
N ILE A 181 14.72 -2.27 -8.84
CA ILE A 181 14.13 -1.15 -8.11
C ILE A 181 13.73 -1.66 -6.73
N PRO A 182 14.46 -1.28 -5.66
CA PRO A 182 14.10 -1.69 -4.32
C PRO A 182 12.78 -1.04 -3.91
N ILE A 183 11.87 -1.81 -3.32
CA ILE A 183 10.66 -1.26 -2.69
C ILE A 183 11.05 -0.57 -1.39
N ILE A 184 11.91 -1.23 -0.62
CA ILE A 184 12.41 -0.71 0.65
C ILE A 184 13.82 -0.19 0.42
N GLY A 185 14.05 1.03 0.84
CA GLY A 185 15.36 1.67 0.79
C GLY A 185 15.68 2.29 2.14
N GLY A 186 16.95 2.38 2.44
CA GLY A 186 17.46 3.03 3.63
C GLY A 186 18.65 2.31 4.22
N LEU A 187 19.39 3.03 5.07
CA LEU A 187 20.41 2.49 5.93
C LEU A 187 19.73 1.99 7.21
N VAL A 188 19.77 0.70 7.47
CA VAL A 188 19.39 0.18 8.80
C VAL A 188 20.60 0.32 9.69
N THR A 189 20.59 1.30 10.57
CA THR A 189 21.59 1.40 11.63
C THR A 189 21.09 0.56 12.81
N THR A 190 21.67 -0.60 13.02
CA THR A 190 21.47 -1.37 14.25
C THR A 190 22.46 -0.88 15.29
N GLU A 191 21.99 -0.14 16.27
CA GLU A 191 22.79 0.17 17.46
C GLU A 191 22.92 -1.10 18.32
N ARG A 192 24.07 -1.74 18.24
CA ARG A 192 24.44 -2.80 19.16
C ARG A 192 25.09 -2.17 20.38
N ARG A 193 24.35 -2.08 21.46
CA ARG A 193 24.87 -1.65 22.75
C ARG A 193 25.66 -2.80 23.34
N VAL A 194 26.98 -2.78 23.19
CA VAL A 194 27.88 -3.68 23.94
C VAL A 194 28.12 -3.05 25.30
N VAL A 195 27.56 -3.62 26.34
CA VAL A 195 27.88 -3.26 27.73
C VAL A 195 29.11 -4.08 28.09
N THR A 196 30.28 -3.48 28.01
CA THR A 196 31.51 -4.01 28.64
C THR A 196 31.71 -3.35 30.00
N ASP A 197 32.15 -4.14 30.97
CA ASP A 197 32.38 -3.76 32.34
C ASP A 197 32.97 -2.35 32.55
N GLY A 198 32.11 -1.43 32.80
CA GLY A 198 32.33 -0.30 33.69
C GLY A 198 33.19 0.90 33.21
N THR A 199 33.82 0.89 32.00
CA THR A 199 34.75 2.01 31.70
C THR A 199 34.78 2.55 30.28
N THR A 200 34.16 1.95 29.28
CA THR A 200 34.02 2.62 27.96
C THR A 200 32.87 1.99 27.16
N ALA A 201 31.86 2.76 26.83
CA ALA A 201 30.84 2.35 25.86
C ALA A 201 31.36 2.68 24.46
N SER A 202 31.82 1.71 23.70
CA SER A 202 31.97 1.83 22.27
C SER A 202 30.65 1.50 21.61
N ILE A 203 30.08 2.43 20.85
CA ILE A 203 28.92 2.21 20.00
C ILE A 203 29.46 1.71 18.66
N ASP A 204 29.46 0.40 18.45
CA ASP A 204 29.63 -0.14 17.11
C ASP A 204 28.32 -0.02 16.36
N SER A 205 28.25 0.91 15.43
CA SER A 205 27.12 1.05 14.50
C SER A 205 27.40 0.22 13.25
N ASP A 206 26.86 -0.98 13.19
CA ASP A 206 26.81 -1.73 11.93
C ASP A 206 25.80 -1.10 11.00
N THR A 207 26.30 -0.42 9.98
CA THR A 207 25.46 0.14 8.91
C THR A 207 25.21 -0.94 7.86
N ILE A 208 24.05 -1.57 7.89
CA ILE A 208 23.63 -2.51 6.86
C ILE A 208 23.07 -1.72 5.68
N ASN A 209 23.74 -1.80 4.54
CA ASN A 209 23.27 -1.17 3.32
C ASN A 209 22.23 -2.09 2.65
N VAL A 210 20.93 -1.80 2.84
CA VAL A 210 19.80 -2.57 2.27
C VAL A 210 19.64 -2.32 0.77
N ASN A 211 20.51 -1.50 0.16
CA ASN A 211 20.48 -1.15 -1.26
C ASN A 211 21.03 -2.24 -2.20
N GLN A 212 21.48 -3.38 -1.69
CA GLN A 212 22.02 -4.42 -2.55
C GLN A 212 20.95 -5.45 -2.91
N SER A 213 20.48 -5.37 -4.16
CA SER A 213 19.86 -6.46 -4.95
C SER A 213 18.91 -7.39 -4.21
N GLY A 214 18.03 -6.88 -3.36
CA GLY A 214 16.95 -7.67 -2.81
C GLY A 214 15.92 -7.97 -3.90
N ARG A 215 15.62 -9.25 -4.14
CA ARG A 215 14.43 -9.61 -4.91
C ARG A 215 13.22 -9.08 -4.20
N THR A 216 12.51 -8.14 -4.83
CA THR A 216 11.29 -7.58 -4.28
C THR A 216 10.17 -8.62 -4.31
N VAL A 217 9.70 -9.03 -3.14
CA VAL A 217 8.44 -9.74 -2.99
C VAL A 217 7.47 -8.77 -2.30
N PRO A 218 6.24 -8.68 -2.73
CA PRO A 218 5.60 -9.63 -3.62
C PRO A 218 5.76 -9.24 -5.08
N ARG A 219 6.35 -10.09 -5.87
CA ARG A 219 6.28 -9.95 -7.33
C ARG A 219 4.84 -9.98 -7.83
N GLN A 220 3.97 -10.64 -7.10
CA GLN A 220 2.57 -10.81 -7.47
C GLN A 220 1.66 -10.76 -6.25
N VAL A 221 0.61 -9.95 -6.31
CA VAL A 221 -0.47 -9.91 -5.33
C VAL A 221 -1.78 -10.20 -6.04
N VAL A 222 -2.41 -11.30 -5.65
CA VAL A 222 -3.67 -11.76 -6.25
C VAL A 222 -4.85 -11.19 -5.49
N PHE A 223 -5.78 -10.60 -6.19
CA PHE A 223 -7.08 -10.14 -5.69
C PHE A 223 -8.18 -11.04 -6.26
N ASP A 224 -9.01 -11.59 -5.38
CA ASP A 224 -10.18 -12.40 -5.72
C ASP A 224 -11.36 -11.48 -6.01
N VAL A 225 -11.80 -11.41 -7.27
CA VAL A 225 -12.87 -10.52 -7.71
C VAL A 225 -14.18 -10.83 -7.00
N LYS A 226 -14.50 -12.11 -6.75
CA LYS A 226 -15.75 -12.50 -6.06
C LYS A 226 -15.81 -11.96 -4.63
N ARG A 227 -14.66 -11.86 -3.95
CA ARG A 227 -14.55 -11.29 -2.61
C ARG A 227 -14.56 -9.76 -2.59
N LEU A 228 -14.39 -9.12 -3.75
CA LEU A 228 -14.47 -7.66 -3.90
C LEU A 228 -15.90 -7.18 -4.17
N LEU A 229 -16.83 -8.09 -4.43
CA LEU A 229 -18.23 -7.76 -4.66
C LEU A 229 -18.89 -7.36 -3.34
N ILE A 230 -19.53 -6.19 -3.35
CA ILE A 230 -20.45 -5.75 -2.30
C ILE A 230 -21.81 -5.55 -2.97
N ASP A 231 -22.84 -6.25 -2.49
CA ASP A 231 -24.20 -6.18 -3.05
C ASP A 231 -24.25 -6.41 -4.58
N GLU A 232 -23.51 -7.44 -5.07
CA GLU A 232 -23.37 -7.80 -6.50
C GLU A 232 -22.70 -6.74 -7.39
N LEU A 233 -22.33 -5.61 -6.84
CA LEU A 233 -21.53 -4.58 -7.50
C LEU A 233 -20.06 -4.78 -7.18
N VAL A 234 -19.24 -4.71 -8.20
CA VAL A 234 -17.79 -4.77 -8.02
C VAL A 234 -17.33 -3.40 -7.49
N GLU A 235 -17.09 -3.35 -6.19
CA GLU A 235 -16.61 -2.14 -5.51
C GLU A 235 -15.09 -2.02 -5.64
N PHE A 236 -14.66 -1.38 -6.70
CA PHE A 236 -13.25 -1.08 -6.96
C PHE A 236 -12.92 0.38 -6.70
#